data_8b6423e6e3bb61e91504b7bbdcab2655
#
_entry.id   8b6423e6e3bb61e91504b7bbdcab2655
#
_cell.length_a   1.000
_cell.length_b   1.000
_cell.length_c   1.000
_cell.angle_alpha   90.00
_cell.angle_beta   90.00
_cell.angle_gamma   90.00
#
_symmetry.space_group_name_H-M   'P 1'
#
loop_
_entity.id
_entity.type
_entity.pdbx_description
1 polymer ?
#
loop_
_entity_poly.entity_id
_entity_poly.type
_entity_poly.pdbx_seq_one_letter_code
_entity_poly.pdbx_strand_id
1 'polypeptide(L)'
;MKQDATLEKALEPVAVRSDEGEARWWLGGLAVIKATAADTGGQMTIVEVTEHPGVEAPLHVHYRDDEGFWMLEGNATIEVGEMTIEAGAGDYVFGPRNIPHRYKVGDQGCRMLFILTPGLTSGGIEDLIRATSEPAPSPTLPPVPAEEPTPEEIEGLKSLLKESGYAELLI
;
A
#
# COMPACT_ATOMS: atom_id res chain seq x y z
N MET A 1 21.62 35.77 -19.04
CA MET A 1 20.81 34.99 -18.10
C MET A 1 21.37 33.57 -18.07
N LYS A 2 22.08 33.20 -17.02
CA LYS A 2 22.55 31.84 -16.82
C LYS A 2 21.35 31.06 -16.26
N GLN A 3 20.82 30.09 -16.99
CA GLN A 3 19.93 29.08 -16.43
C GLN A 3 20.76 28.28 -15.44
N ASP A 4 20.41 28.40 -14.18
CA ASP A 4 20.89 27.53 -13.11
C ASP A 4 20.21 26.16 -13.38
N ALA A 5 20.90 25.30 -14.13
CA ALA A 5 20.53 23.90 -14.22
C ALA A 5 20.85 23.29 -12.85
N THR A 6 19.87 23.24 -11.96
CA THR A 6 19.88 22.31 -10.84
C THR A 6 20.08 20.93 -11.45
N LEU A 7 21.31 20.39 -11.30
CA LEU A 7 21.60 19.00 -11.67
C LEU A 7 20.66 18.14 -10.82
N GLU A 8 19.59 17.63 -11.44
CA GLU A 8 18.80 16.57 -10.82
C GLU A 8 19.77 15.46 -10.45
N LYS A 9 19.78 15.10 -9.16
CA LYS A 9 20.63 14.02 -8.68
C LYS A 9 20.27 12.76 -9.47
N ALA A 10 21.23 12.19 -10.17
CA ALA A 10 21.01 10.94 -10.88
C ALA A 10 20.53 9.87 -9.89
N LEU A 11 19.52 9.11 -10.31
CA LEU A 11 19.03 7.98 -9.52
C LEU A 11 20.11 6.90 -9.48
N GLU A 12 20.29 6.29 -8.31
CA GLU A 12 21.16 5.15 -8.14
C GLU A 12 20.34 3.85 -8.30
N PRO A 13 20.93 2.79 -8.86
CA PRO A 13 20.27 1.50 -8.90
C PRO A 13 20.00 0.98 -7.47
N VAL A 14 18.78 0.50 -7.24
CA VAL A 14 18.36 -0.09 -5.96
C VAL A 14 17.99 -1.56 -6.18
N ALA A 15 18.45 -2.42 -5.28
CA ALA A 15 18.09 -3.83 -5.26
C ALA A 15 17.71 -4.23 -3.85
N VAL A 16 16.47 -4.68 -3.65
CA VAL A 16 15.94 -5.16 -2.38
C VAL A 16 15.52 -6.62 -2.54
N ARG A 17 16.14 -7.51 -1.78
CA ARG A 17 15.89 -8.96 -1.86
C ARG A 17 14.57 -9.32 -1.19
N SER A 18 14.16 -10.58 -1.32
CA SER A 18 12.88 -11.08 -0.77
C SER A 18 12.75 -10.90 0.75
N ASP A 19 13.86 -11.01 1.47
CA ASP A 19 13.95 -10.88 2.92
C ASP A 19 14.40 -9.48 3.40
N GLU A 20 14.53 -8.54 2.48
CA GLU A 20 14.97 -7.16 2.73
C GLU A 20 13.84 -6.16 2.51
N GLY A 21 14.03 -4.94 2.99
CA GLY A 21 13.10 -3.83 2.93
C GLY A 21 12.67 -3.34 4.31
N GLU A 22 11.95 -2.24 4.35
CA GLU A 22 11.40 -1.71 5.61
C GLU A 22 10.13 -2.49 5.97
N ALA A 23 10.26 -3.47 6.88
CA ALA A 23 9.17 -4.30 7.32
C ALA A 23 8.40 -3.66 8.49
N ARG A 24 7.07 -3.63 8.39
CA ARG A 24 6.18 -3.04 9.38
C ARG A 24 4.92 -3.88 9.56
N TRP A 25 4.45 -4.01 10.80
CA TRP A 25 3.15 -4.59 11.10
C TRP A 25 2.08 -3.52 10.94
N TRP A 26 1.32 -3.64 9.88
CA TRP A 26 0.36 -2.61 9.44
C TRP A 26 -1.04 -3.19 9.26
N LEU A 27 -2.03 -2.63 9.94
CA LEU A 27 -3.45 -3.00 9.86
C LEU A 27 -3.72 -4.51 10.03
N GLY A 28 -2.93 -5.17 10.88
CA GLY A 28 -3.05 -6.61 11.13
C GLY A 28 -2.31 -7.50 10.13
N GLY A 29 -1.69 -6.93 9.11
CA GLY A 29 -0.85 -7.59 8.13
C GLY A 29 0.63 -7.20 8.23
N LEU A 30 1.42 -7.67 7.29
CA LEU A 30 2.82 -7.30 7.09
C LEU A 30 2.93 -6.45 5.83
N ALA A 31 3.44 -5.23 5.97
CA ALA A 31 3.85 -4.38 4.86
C ALA A 31 5.38 -4.29 4.81
N VAL A 32 5.97 -4.52 3.63
CA VAL A 32 7.41 -4.38 3.39
C VAL A 32 7.62 -3.38 2.26
N ILE A 33 8.15 -2.20 2.57
CA ILE A 33 8.45 -1.19 1.56
C ILE A 33 9.68 -1.66 0.77
N LYS A 34 9.50 -1.98 -0.51
CA LYS A 34 10.52 -2.50 -1.42
C LYS A 34 11.19 -1.42 -2.24
N ALA A 35 10.44 -0.40 -2.63
CA ALA A 35 10.97 0.77 -3.32
C ALA A 35 10.23 2.01 -2.85
N THR A 36 10.97 3.01 -2.39
CA THR A 36 10.41 4.29 -1.99
C THR A 36 10.25 5.22 -3.20
N ALA A 37 9.38 6.22 -3.07
CA ALA A 37 9.29 7.30 -4.04
C ALA A 37 10.64 8.01 -4.24
N ALA A 38 11.45 8.11 -3.18
CA ALA A 38 12.78 8.70 -3.25
C ALA A 38 13.75 7.85 -4.09
N ASP A 39 13.70 6.52 -3.96
CA ASP A 39 14.54 5.60 -4.73
C ASP A 39 14.24 5.66 -6.23
N THR A 40 13.00 5.91 -6.58
CA THR A 40 12.50 5.90 -7.97
C THR A 40 12.39 7.30 -8.59
N GLY A 41 12.80 8.35 -7.86
CA GLY A 41 12.64 9.73 -8.32
C GLY A 41 11.18 10.16 -8.46
N GLY A 42 10.29 9.63 -7.64
CA GLY A 42 8.87 9.93 -7.65
C GLY A 42 8.07 9.19 -8.73
N GLN A 43 8.66 8.20 -9.40
CA GLN A 43 7.94 7.48 -10.46
C GLN A 43 6.98 6.44 -9.89
N MET A 44 7.41 5.72 -8.83
CA MET A 44 6.59 4.71 -8.16
C MET A 44 7.01 4.49 -6.72
N THR A 45 6.11 3.93 -5.95
CA THR A 45 6.39 3.27 -4.66
C THR A 45 5.93 1.81 -4.78
N ILE A 46 6.70 0.87 -4.26
CA ILE A 46 6.34 -0.55 -4.23
C ILE A 46 6.32 -1.03 -2.79
N VAL A 47 5.18 -1.56 -2.38
CA VAL A 47 4.99 -2.19 -1.06
C VAL A 47 4.54 -3.63 -1.27
N GLU A 48 5.27 -4.58 -0.69
CA GLU A 48 4.82 -5.96 -0.61
C GLU A 48 3.96 -6.12 0.64
N VAL A 49 2.74 -6.60 0.47
CA VAL A 49 1.78 -6.83 1.57
C VAL A 49 1.51 -8.31 1.68
N THR A 50 1.54 -8.81 2.92
CA THR A 50 1.10 -10.17 3.25
C THR A 50 -0.02 -10.06 4.28
N GLU A 51 -1.15 -10.72 3.99
CA GLU A 51 -2.37 -10.60 4.76
C GLU A 51 -2.91 -11.94 5.22
N HIS A 52 -3.51 -11.96 6.40
CA HIS A 52 -4.23 -13.11 6.91
C HIS A 52 -5.50 -13.41 6.11
N PRO A 53 -5.99 -14.67 6.11
CA PRO A 53 -7.27 -15.00 5.52
C PRO A 53 -8.41 -14.13 6.04
N GLY A 54 -9.28 -13.69 5.12
CA GLY A 54 -10.49 -12.95 5.46
C GLY A 54 -10.29 -11.47 5.79
N VAL A 55 -9.05 -10.96 5.75
CA VAL A 55 -8.80 -9.51 5.90
C VAL A 55 -9.49 -8.74 4.79
N GLU A 56 -10.12 -7.62 5.15
CA GLU A 56 -10.78 -6.71 4.21
C GLU A 56 -10.16 -5.31 4.33
N ALA A 57 -9.64 -4.79 3.22
CA ALA A 57 -9.38 -3.37 3.13
C ALA A 57 -10.71 -2.62 3.00
N PRO A 58 -10.96 -1.57 3.79
CA PRO A 58 -12.19 -0.79 3.66
C PRO A 58 -12.28 -0.13 2.29
N LEU A 59 -13.51 0.12 1.82
CA LEU A 59 -13.72 0.90 0.59
C LEU A 59 -13.09 2.29 0.74
N HIS A 60 -12.19 2.63 -0.18
CA HIS A 60 -11.48 3.90 -0.16
C HIS A 60 -11.19 4.42 -1.57
N VAL A 61 -10.75 5.66 -1.66
CA VAL A 61 -10.36 6.28 -2.93
C VAL A 61 -9.05 7.05 -2.75
N HIS A 62 -8.12 6.87 -3.66
CA HIS A 62 -6.89 7.65 -3.77
C HIS A 62 -7.11 8.87 -4.66
N TYR A 63 -6.52 10.00 -4.31
CA TYR A 63 -6.65 11.24 -5.09
C TYR A 63 -5.37 11.63 -5.82
N ARG A 64 -4.22 11.09 -5.41
CA ARG A 64 -2.91 11.57 -5.86
C ARG A 64 -2.09 10.56 -6.66
N ASP A 65 -2.39 9.28 -6.49
CA ASP A 65 -1.71 8.16 -7.17
C ASP A 65 -2.71 7.09 -7.62
N ASP A 66 -2.31 6.32 -8.59
CA ASP A 66 -2.99 5.11 -9.04
C ASP A 66 -2.41 3.92 -8.29
N GLU A 67 -3.20 2.89 -8.00
CA GLU A 67 -2.77 1.69 -7.29
C GLU A 67 -2.91 0.44 -8.16
N GLY A 68 -1.81 -0.26 -8.36
CA GLY A 68 -1.77 -1.56 -9.00
C GLY A 68 -1.63 -2.67 -7.96
N PHE A 69 -2.44 -3.72 -8.09
CA PHE A 69 -2.39 -4.92 -7.26
C PHE A 69 -1.81 -6.06 -8.08
N TRP A 70 -0.62 -6.54 -7.74
CA TRP A 70 -0.04 -7.71 -8.38
C TRP A 70 -0.02 -8.88 -7.39
N MET A 71 -0.84 -9.87 -7.63
CA MET A 71 -0.93 -11.05 -6.78
C MET A 71 0.31 -11.92 -6.94
N LEU A 72 1.00 -12.20 -5.84
CA LEU A 72 2.16 -13.08 -5.79
C LEU A 72 1.79 -14.48 -5.30
N GLU A 73 0.94 -14.56 -4.25
CA GLU A 73 0.49 -15.82 -3.64
C GLU A 73 -0.93 -15.67 -3.09
N GLY A 74 -1.65 -16.78 -2.98
CA GLY A 74 -3.00 -16.79 -2.46
C GLY A 74 -4.02 -16.19 -3.43
N ASN A 75 -5.10 -15.65 -2.89
CA ASN A 75 -6.17 -15.05 -3.68
C ASN A 75 -6.88 -13.94 -2.91
N ALA A 76 -7.49 -13.01 -3.65
CA ALA A 76 -8.34 -11.97 -3.11
C ALA A 76 -9.44 -11.60 -4.11
N THR A 77 -10.61 -11.21 -3.59
CA THR A 77 -11.62 -10.50 -4.37
C THR A 77 -11.27 -9.03 -4.35
N ILE A 78 -11.05 -8.43 -5.52
CA ILE A 78 -10.70 -7.00 -5.67
C ILE A 78 -11.85 -6.30 -6.40
N GLU A 79 -12.35 -5.22 -5.80
CA GLU A 79 -13.40 -4.37 -6.38
C GLU A 79 -12.80 -3.02 -6.76
N VAL A 80 -13.03 -2.58 -8.00
CA VAL A 80 -12.61 -1.26 -8.50
C VAL A 80 -13.77 -0.64 -9.27
N GLY A 81 -14.42 0.38 -8.70
CA GLY A 81 -15.65 0.93 -9.25
C GLY A 81 -16.75 -0.14 -9.33
N GLU A 82 -17.20 -0.43 -10.56
CA GLU A 82 -18.22 -1.47 -10.82
C GLU A 82 -17.60 -2.85 -11.14
N MET A 83 -16.28 -2.94 -11.24
CA MET A 83 -15.59 -4.19 -11.58
C MET A 83 -15.29 -4.99 -10.31
N THR A 84 -15.57 -6.30 -10.35
CA THR A 84 -15.19 -7.26 -9.31
C THR A 84 -14.35 -8.37 -9.95
N ILE A 85 -13.18 -8.64 -9.39
CA ILE A 85 -12.23 -9.64 -9.89
C ILE A 85 -11.86 -10.58 -8.74
N GLU A 86 -11.99 -11.89 -9.01
CA GLU A 86 -11.36 -12.95 -8.20
C GLU A 86 -9.91 -13.11 -8.69
N ALA A 87 -8.99 -12.43 -8.02
CA ALA A 87 -7.58 -12.41 -8.42
C ALA A 87 -6.76 -13.48 -7.67
N GLY A 88 -5.97 -14.23 -8.42
CA GLY A 88 -5.04 -15.23 -7.91
C GLY A 88 -3.59 -14.94 -8.29
N ALA A 89 -2.66 -15.81 -7.87
CA ALA A 89 -1.24 -15.63 -8.13
C ALA A 89 -0.94 -15.44 -9.64
N GLY A 90 -0.22 -14.35 -9.97
CA GLY A 90 0.10 -13.92 -11.33
C GLY A 90 -0.87 -12.89 -11.91
N ASP A 91 -2.03 -12.67 -11.31
CA ASP A 91 -2.99 -11.67 -11.79
C ASP A 91 -2.58 -10.25 -11.39
N TYR A 92 -2.95 -9.29 -12.24
CA TYR A 92 -2.77 -7.86 -12.02
C TYR A 92 -4.10 -7.12 -12.15
N VAL A 93 -4.41 -6.29 -11.16
CA VAL A 93 -5.58 -5.41 -11.17
C VAL A 93 -5.12 -3.97 -11.03
N PHE A 94 -5.71 -3.06 -11.80
CA PHE A 94 -5.38 -1.64 -11.78
C PHE A 94 -6.53 -0.82 -11.21
N GLY A 95 -6.26 -0.10 -10.12
CA GLY A 95 -7.14 0.87 -9.46
C GLY A 95 -6.72 2.29 -9.80
N PRO A 96 -7.35 2.95 -10.80
CA PRO A 96 -7.05 4.34 -11.10
C PRO A 96 -7.42 5.26 -9.93
N ARG A 97 -6.65 6.32 -9.73
CA ARG A 97 -7.05 7.40 -8.79
C ARG A 97 -8.45 7.92 -9.09
N ASN A 98 -9.14 8.40 -8.07
CA ASN A 98 -10.53 8.87 -8.12
C ASN A 98 -11.57 7.76 -8.40
N ILE A 99 -11.16 6.49 -8.47
CA ILE A 99 -12.09 5.36 -8.54
C ILE A 99 -12.04 4.62 -7.20
N PRO A 100 -13.17 4.53 -6.46
CA PRO A 100 -13.24 3.79 -5.22
C PRO A 100 -12.89 2.30 -5.44
N HIS A 101 -12.12 1.75 -4.51
CA HIS A 101 -11.72 0.36 -4.56
C HIS A 101 -11.54 -0.24 -3.16
N ARG A 102 -11.57 -1.56 -3.09
CA ARG A 102 -11.27 -2.37 -1.91
C ARG A 102 -10.84 -3.77 -2.31
N TYR A 103 -10.34 -4.53 -1.36
CA TYR A 103 -10.14 -5.96 -1.53
C TYR A 103 -10.55 -6.74 -0.28
N LYS A 104 -10.85 -8.02 -0.51
CA LYS A 104 -11.06 -9.02 0.54
C LYS A 104 -10.19 -10.23 0.25
N VAL A 105 -9.37 -10.58 1.22
CA VAL A 105 -8.45 -11.71 1.15
C VAL A 105 -9.22 -13.03 1.27
N GLY A 106 -8.88 -13.98 0.44
CA GLY A 106 -9.48 -15.33 0.44
C GLY A 106 -9.00 -16.21 1.59
N ASP A 107 -9.46 -17.45 1.59
CA ASP A 107 -9.28 -18.40 2.71
C ASP A 107 -7.83 -18.83 2.98
N GLN A 108 -6.92 -18.60 2.03
CA GLN A 108 -5.51 -18.99 2.16
C GLN A 108 -4.60 -17.84 2.56
N GLY A 109 -5.15 -16.65 2.77
CA GLY A 109 -4.35 -15.44 2.85
C GLY A 109 -3.84 -15.01 1.48
N CYS A 110 -3.10 -13.93 1.44
CA CYS A 110 -2.44 -13.51 0.19
C CYS A 110 -1.12 -12.81 0.44
N ARG A 111 -0.30 -12.77 -0.60
CA ARG A 111 0.86 -11.90 -0.73
C ARG A 111 0.75 -11.18 -2.07
N MET A 112 0.83 -9.86 -2.06
CA MET A 112 0.68 -9.05 -3.26
C MET A 112 1.58 -7.81 -3.20
N LEU A 113 1.84 -7.23 -4.36
CA LEU A 113 2.49 -5.92 -4.45
C LEU A 113 1.43 -4.84 -4.64
N PHE A 114 1.52 -3.80 -3.84
CA PHE A 114 0.93 -2.50 -4.14
C PHE A 114 1.95 -1.70 -4.94
N ILE A 115 1.56 -1.27 -6.13
CA ILE A 115 2.39 -0.46 -7.03
C ILE A 115 1.70 0.90 -7.19
N LEU A 116 2.21 1.91 -6.47
CA LEU A 116 1.65 3.26 -6.47
C LEU A 116 2.36 4.14 -7.50
N THR A 117 1.60 4.80 -8.38
CA THR A 117 2.14 5.65 -9.45
C THR A 117 1.35 6.95 -9.61
N PRO A 118 2.01 8.13 -9.56
CA PRO A 118 3.42 8.33 -9.21
C PRO A 118 3.71 7.97 -7.76
N GLY A 119 4.97 7.71 -7.44
CA GLY A 119 5.41 7.62 -6.06
C GLY A 119 5.39 9.00 -5.41
N LEU A 120 4.71 9.12 -4.28
CA LEU A 120 4.57 10.38 -3.56
C LEU A 120 5.68 10.52 -2.51
N THR A 121 6.59 11.47 -2.72
CA THR A 121 7.70 11.73 -1.80
C THR A 121 7.27 12.38 -0.48
N SER A 122 5.99 12.72 -0.35
CA SER A 122 5.38 13.26 0.86
C SER A 122 3.87 12.99 0.87
N GLY A 123 3.34 12.54 1.99
CA GLY A 123 1.93 12.28 2.22
C GLY A 123 1.36 11.18 1.32
N GLY A 124 2.14 10.15 1.00
CA GLY A 124 1.74 8.97 0.27
C GLY A 124 1.67 7.73 1.16
N ILE A 125 1.59 6.55 0.53
CA ILE A 125 1.45 5.26 1.23
C ILE A 125 2.58 5.00 2.23
N GLU A 126 3.82 5.42 1.91
CA GLU A 126 4.97 5.23 2.80
C GLU A 126 4.78 5.96 4.12
N ASP A 127 4.35 7.23 4.05
CA ASP A 127 4.10 8.06 5.23
C ASP A 127 2.90 7.52 6.02
N LEU A 128 1.85 7.07 5.33
CA LEU A 128 0.70 6.43 5.97
C LEU A 128 1.12 5.18 6.75
N ILE A 129 1.84 4.26 6.09
CA ILE A 129 2.32 3.03 6.73
C ILE A 129 3.16 3.39 7.96
N ARG A 130 4.14 4.30 7.84
CA ARG A 130 5.01 4.69 8.96
C ARG A 130 4.24 5.34 10.11
N ALA A 131 3.20 6.11 9.80
CA ALA A 131 2.38 6.80 10.81
C ALA A 131 1.41 5.88 11.56
N THR A 132 0.98 4.78 10.92
CA THR A 132 -0.10 3.90 11.44
C THR A 132 0.35 2.47 11.75
N SER A 133 1.65 2.22 11.81
CA SER A 133 2.22 0.88 12.04
C SER A 133 3.43 0.95 12.96
N GLU A 134 3.88 -0.21 13.41
CA GLU A 134 5.11 -0.38 14.16
C GLU A 134 6.14 -1.20 13.35
N PRO A 135 7.45 -1.00 13.59
CA PRO A 135 8.48 -1.82 12.96
C PRO A 135 8.26 -3.31 13.26
N ALA A 136 8.22 -4.14 12.23
CA ALA A 136 8.18 -5.58 12.42
C ALA A 136 9.55 -6.10 12.89
N PRO A 137 9.62 -6.93 13.92
CA PRO A 137 10.90 -7.48 14.40
C PRO A 137 11.56 -8.42 13.39
N SER A 138 10.78 -8.92 12.45
CA SER A 138 11.22 -9.72 11.28
C SER A 138 10.13 -9.58 10.19
N PRO A 139 10.45 -9.85 8.90
CA PRO A 139 9.47 -9.78 7.82
C PRO A 139 8.50 -10.99 7.84
N THR A 140 7.75 -11.11 8.93
CA THR A 140 6.74 -12.15 9.15
C THR A 140 5.43 -11.51 9.58
N LEU A 141 4.32 -12.17 9.25
CA LEU A 141 2.99 -11.76 9.70
C LEU A 141 2.94 -11.58 11.22
N PRO A 142 2.26 -10.52 11.70
CA PRO A 142 1.93 -10.41 13.12
C PRO A 142 0.97 -11.54 13.53
N PRO A 143 0.78 -11.80 14.83
CA PRO A 143 -0.35 -12.58 15.29
C PRO A 143 -1.66 -11.97 14.79
N VAL A 144 -2.65 -12.81 14.49
CA VAL A 144 -3.99 -12.32 14.14
C VAL A 144 -4.49 -11.43 15.27
N PRO A 145 -4.94 -10.19 14.99
CA PRO A 145 -5.49 -9.32 16.02
C PRO A 145 -6.63 -10.01 16.78
N ALA A 146 -6.63 -9.89 18.09
CA ALA A 146 -7.66 -10.50 18.92
C ALA A 146 -9.00 -9.73 18.87
N GLU A 147 -8.95 -8.47 18.46
CA GLU A 147 -10.10 -7.56 18.41
C GLU A 147 -10.09 -6.81 17.07
N GLU A 148 -11.28 -6.47 16.58
CA GLU A 148 -11.44 -5.58 15.44
C GLU A 148 -11.08 -4.14 15.82
N PRO A 149 -10.69 -3.30 14.84
CA PRO A 149 -10.41 -1.89 15.10
C PRO A 149 -11.61 -1.19 15.75
N THR A 150 -11.36 -0.44 16.79
CA THR A 150 -12.39 0.33 17.48
C THR A 150 -12.89 1.50 16.60
N PRO A 151 -14.10 2.02 16.84
CA PRO A 151 -14.59 3.21 16.15
C PRO A 151 -13.67 4.42 16.28
N GLU A 152 -12.94 4.56 17.38
CA GLU A 152 -11.99 5.63 17.62
C GLU A 152 -10.74 5.49 16.73
N GLU A 153 -10.21 4.28 16.58
CA GLU A 153 -9.08 3.99 15.69
C GLU A 153 -9.45 4.21 14.22
N ILE A 154 -10.66 3.81 13.81
CA ILE A 154 -11.18 4.05 12.46
C ILE A 154 -11.31 5.55 12.20
N GLU A 155 -11.86 6.33 13.13
CA GLU A 155 -12.00 7.78 12.98
C GLU A 155 -10.62 8.48 12.98
N GLY A 156 -9.69 7.99 13.76
CA GLY A 156 -8.29 8.45 13.73
C GLY A 156 -7.64 8.25 12.35
N LEU A 157 -7.84 7.09 11.75
CA LEU A 157 -7.34 6.79 10.40
C LEU A 157 -8.00 7.69 9.34
N LYS A 158 -9.34 7.88 9.42
CA LYS A 158 -10.06 8.81 8.53
C LYS A 158 -9.50 10.24 8.61
N SER A 159 -9.27 10.72 9.82
CA SER A 159 -8.74 12.08 10.04
C SER A 159 -7.33 12.21 9.43
N LEU A 160 -6.46 11.24 9.66
CA LEU A 160 -5.09 11.22 9.11
C LEU A 160 -5.09 11.22 7.58
N LEU A 161 -5.91 10.38 6.95
CA LEU A 161 -6.04 10.32 5.49
C LEU A 161 -6.56 11.62 4.91
N LYS A 162 -7.57 12.23 5.54
CA LYS A 162 -8.14 13.51 5.12
C LYS A 162 -7.12 14.64 5.25
N GLU A 163 -6.39 14.72 6.35
CA GLU A 163 -5.39 15.77 6.59
C GLU A 163 -4.21 15.66 5.60
N SER A 164 -3.79 14.45 5.26
CA SER A 164 -2.75 14.23 4.25
C SER A 164 -3.23 14.50 2.82
N GLY A 165 -4.54 14.47 2.58
CA GLY A 165 -5.14 14.56 1.24
C GLY A 165 -4.74 13.39 0.34
N TYR A 166 -4.31 12.27 0.93
CA TYR A 166 -3.84 11.10 0.21
C TYR A 166 -5.00 10.23 -0.28
N ALA A 167 -5.86 9.83 0.63
CA ALA A 167 -7.00 8.98 0.35
C ALA A 167 -8.19 9.33 1.26
N GLU A 168 -9.35 8.76 0.97
CA GLU A 168 -10.57 8.89 1.79
C GLU A 168 -11.20 7.52 1.99
N LEU A 169 -11.56 7.18 3.24
CA LEU A 169 -12.37 6.01 3.54
C LEU A 169 -13.84 6.32 3.30
N LEU A 170 -14.52 5.45 2.57
CA LEU A 170 -15.94 5.59 2.17
C LEU A 170 -16.85 4.64 2.98
N ILE A 171 -16.64 4.57 4.31
CA ILE A 171 -17.36 3.72 5.27
C ILE A 171 -18.10 4.53 6.31
#